data_68a2b19583575ea7215b0e3a0f5af81c
#
_entry.id   68a2b19583575ea7215b0e3a0f5af81c
#
_cell.length_a   1.000
_cell.length_b   1.000
_cell.length_c   1.000
_cell.angle_alpha   90.00
_cell.angle_beta   90.00
_cell.angle_gamma   90.00
#
_symmetry.space_group_name_H-M   'P 1'
#
loop_
_entity.id
_entity.type
_entity.pdbx_description
1 polymer ?
#
loop_
_entity_poly.entity_id
_entity_poly.type
_entity_poly.pdbx_seq_one_letter_code
_entity_poly.pdbx_strand_id
1 'polypeptide(L)'
;FKAACFFCVRKLWQISAVILVLLAVIVSILKYTLPYANDYKGEIENYLDSKFDISLSIGAISASWQGNGPALVLEELSFKDNQTAPISLTIAKTSLELNLWESLKSLQLKSNYFVINGFHTKVNVANLFVGNQDDVSFEQKELIEGLFLGETGHFAIENSSINFVLEDNKERKLLLENIVWQNQDKQHLGSGSLALPGISVGNFDARIALKGETLEQMVGDLYVQANQVDVSNWLAQYINTQKQHLHSDLNLQAWLRLEQGLVSDVKVQWLPSAVNWQLNEQTQNVSLSEGGFHLYPEQNSWRLKSTGLAFSTGETTWPSLEFEALLGKQNKVWLQQLDLALLSDLAELTNFTDLAPFLARQPSGQIKTAYLEFADARQWQLWFDADEISWQEKNAVPAAQSLRVNGLVNQQYGRIAIFGENSHLITGASFSNNIDYNQLNIELDLAKRSGDWYISSDNLWLDNNEVTLSAQMQLSLGDTPRLDLYAEAFAPDASIAGHYFPLTLMSPDLVSYLNGAIKAGEVSNTQVLFSGPLSGFPFDDGSGQFDVIAQIDNATYQFDPDWPAVTNANVKLHFANERMDIYSQQGQLVNLDIGSSVHVSIDDLMGDAPLVV
;
A
#
# COMPACT_ATOMS: atom_id res chain seq x y z
N PHE A 1 31.11 -78.96 34.77
CA PHE A 1 30.62 -77.58 34.39
C PHE A 1 31.72 -76.81 33.61
N LYS A 2 32.96 -76.74 34.05
CA LYS A 2 34.04 -75.96 33.35
C LYS A 2 34.36 -76.48 31.95
N ALA A 3 34.33 -77.81 31.70
CA ALA A 3 34.63 -78.41 30.40
C ALA A 3 33.50 -78.10 29.34
N ALA A 4 32.24 -78.15 29.78
CA ALA A 4 31.09 -77.82 28.93
C ALA A 4 31.10 -76.31 28.55
N CYS A 5 31.45 -75.44 29.50
CA CYS A 5 31.54 -73.99 29.27
C CYS A 5 32.69 -73.68 28.28
N PHE A 6 33.82 -74.33 28.38
CA PHE A 6 34.97 -74.18 27.46
C PHE A 6 34.61 -74.64 26.03
N PHE A 7 33.87 -75.74 25.93
CA PHE A 7 33.37 -76.23 24.64
C PHE A 7 32.36 -75.26 23.99
N CYS A 8 31.42 -74.71 24.75
CA CYS A 8 30.48 -73.72 24.28
C CYS A 8 31.20 -72.43 23.84
N VAL A 9 32.14 -71.92 24.60
CA VAL A 9 32.93 -70.72 24.25
C VAL A 9 33.76 -70.97 22.98
N ARG A 10 34.39 -72.18 22.82
CA ARG A 10 35.13 -72.50 21.61
C ARG A 10 34.25 -72.62 20.38
N LYS A 11 33.01 -73.16 20.51
CA LYS A 11 32.05 -73.24 19.43
C LYS A 11 31.50 -71.83 19.07
N LEU A 12 31.24 -71.02 20.06
CA LEU A 12 30.83 -69.61 19.86
C LEU A 12 31.91 -68.85 19.10
N TRP A 13 33.19 -69.01 19.46
CA TRP A 13 34.30 -68.40 18.74
C TRP A 13 34.40 -68.87 17.28
N GLN A 14 34.22 -70.19 17.02
CA GLN A 14 34.23 -70.73 15.67
C GLN A 14 33.09 -70.20 14.82
N ILE A 15 31.87 -70.08 15.39
CA ILE A 15 30.71 -69.52 14.72
C ILE A 15 30.94 -68.03 14.45
N SER A 16 31.44 -67.28 15.42
CA SER A 16 31.76 -65.86 15.27
C SER A 16 32.84 -65.63 14.20
N ALA A 17 33.89 -66.50 14.15
CA ALA A 17 34.92 -66.40 13.10
C ALA A 17 34.32 -66.66 11.69
N VAL A 18 33.44 -67.64 11.54
CA VAL A 18 32.80 -67.98 10.28
C VAL A 18 31.85 -66.81 9.84
N ILE A 19 31.10 -66.21 10.76
CA ILE A 19 30.27 -65.05 10.49
C ILE A 19 31.14 -63.89 10.05
N LEU A 20 32.27 -63.59 10.71
CA LEU A 20 33.19 -62.53 10.34
C LEU A 20 33.80 -62.75 8.95
N VAL A 21 34.19 -63.98 8.61
CA VAL A 21 34.70 -64.29 7.26
C VAL A 21 33.60 -64.13 6.20
N LEU A 22 32.38 -64.64 6.46
CA LEU A 22 31.25 -64.45 5.58
C LEU A 22 30.93 -62.96 5.35
N LEU A 23 30.97 -62.19 6.42
CA LEU A 23 30.74 -60.74 6.35
C LEU A 23 31.87 -60.06 5.54
N ALA A 24 33.09 -60.41 5.72
CA ALA A 24 34.21 -59.89 4.95
C ALA A 24 34.14 -60.27 3.46
N VAL A 25 33.69 -61.51 3.14
CA VAL A 25 33.45 -61.93 1.75
C VAL A 25 32.28 -61.11 1.13
N ILE A 26 31.17 -60.94 1.84
CA ILE A 26 30.04 -60.12 1.38
C ILE A 26 30.49 -58.70 1.10
N VAL A 27 31.21 -58.05 2.03
CA VAL A 27 31.73 -56.70 1.84
C VAL A 27 32.71 -56.61 0.67
N SER A 28 33.55 -57.66 0.46
CA SER A 28 34.47 -57.70 -0.67
C SER A 28 33.76 -57.86 -2.01
N ILE A 29 32.73 -58.70 -2.09
CA ILE A 29 31.87 -58.85 -3.28
C ILE A 29 31.13 -57.51 -3.56
N LEU A 30 30.56 -56.90 -2.54
CA LEU A 30 29.88 -55.61 -2.67
C LEU A 30 30.85 -54.55 -3.23
N LYS A 31 32.05 -54.42 -2.67
CA LYS A 31 33.06 -53.49 -3.18
C LYS A 31 33.45 -53.72 -4.63
N TYR A 32 33.46 -54.99 -5.06
CA TYR A 32 33.81 -55.34 -6.43
C TYR A 32 32.67 -55.06 -7.43
N THR A 33 31.41 -55.20 -7.00
CA THR A 33 30.23 -54.98 -7.86
C THR A 33 29.78 -53.53 -7.93
N LEU A 34 30.09 -52.69 -6.93
CA LEU A 34 29.70 -51.28 -6.87
C LEU A 34 29.99 -50.45 -8.15
N PRO A 35 31.17 -50.60 -8.83
CA PRO A 35 31.46 -49.85 -10.06
C PRO A 35 30.53 -50.19 -11.24
N TYR A 36 29.84 -51.34 -11.20
CA TYR A 36 28.91 -51.78 -12.24
C TYR A 36 27.46 -51.46 -11.93
N ALA A 37 27.19 -50.57 -10.96
CA ALA A 37 25.83 -50.21 -10.53
C ALA A 37 24.97 -49.66 -11.66
N ASN A 38 25.56 -48.96 -12.64
CA ASN A 38 24.84 -48.42 -13.78
C ASN A 38 24.24 -49.52 -14.68
N ASP A 39 24.79 -50.72 -14.71
CA ASP A 39 24.27 -51.84 -15.51
C ASP A 39 22.93 -52.34 -14.98
N TYR A 40 22.61 -52.08 -13.70
CA TYR A 40 21.36 -52.44 -13.03
C TYR A 40 20.30 -51.33 -13.01
N LYS A 41 20.52 -50.25 -13.75
CA LYS A 41 19.64 -49.09 -13.79
C LYS A 41 18.19 -49.47 -14.09
N GLY A 42 17.93 -50.26 -15.14
CA GLY A 42 16.58 -50.66 -15.54
C GLY A 42 15.87 -51.53 -14.50
N GLU A 43 16.63 -52.36 -13.74
CA GLU A 43 16.08 -53.17 -12.67
C GLU A 43 15.70 -52.33 -11.45
N ILE A 44 16.47 -51.28 -11.17
CA ILE A 44 16.20 -50.32 -10.09
C ILE A 44 14.99 -49.47 -10.47
N GLU A 45 14.90 -48.96 -11.71
CA GLU A 45 13.72 -48.23 -12.20
C GLU A 45 12.44 -49.09 -12.09
N ASN A 46 12.48 -50.34 -12.55
CA ASN A 46 11.36 -51.27 -12.48
C ASN A 46 10.98 -51.65 -11.04
N TYR A 47 11.97 -51.73 -10.12
CA TYR A 47 11.72 -51.99 -8.70
C TYR A 47 11.01 -50.80 -8.05
N LEU A 48 11.45 -49.58 -8.35
CA LEU A 48 10.82 -48.32 -7.84
C LEU A 48 9.39 -48.17 -8.39
N ASP A 49 9.20 -48.44 -9.68
CA ASP A 49 7.89 -48.42 -10.32
C ASP A 49 6.90 -49.42 -9.67
N SER A 50 7.36 -50.67 -9.50
CA SER A 50 6.51 -51.75 -8.95
C SER A 50 6.21 -51.63 -7.46
N LYS A 51 7.08 -51.01 -6.67
CA LYS A 51 6.96 -50.92 -5.22
C LYS A 51 6.37 -49.63 -4.72
N PHE A 52 6.59 -48.55 -5.45
CA PHE A 52 6.17 -47.20 -5.06
C PHE A 52 5.20 -46.55 -6.06
N ASP A 53 4.82 -47.25 -7.14
CA ASP A 53 3.95 -46.75 -8.24
C ASP A 53 4.47 -45.44 -8.84
N ILE A 54 5.80 -45.28 -8.92
CA ILE A 54 6.46 -44.05 -9.36
C ILE A 54 7.25 -44.33 -10.63
N SER A 55 6.76 -43.87 -11.78
CA SER A 55 7.43 -43.97 -13.07
C SER A 55 8.63 -43.02 -13.18
N LEU A 56 9.77 -43.44 -12.61
CA LEU A 56 10.99 -42.67 -12.51
C LEU A 56 11.97 -43.04 -13.62
N SER A 57 12.61 -42.05 -14.23
CA SER A 57 13.75 -42.24 -15.13
C SER A 57 15.03 -41.75 -14.45
N ILE A 58 16.04 -42.59 -14.44
CA ILE A 58 17.34 -42.27 -13.84
C ILE A 58 18.33 -42.07 -14.99
N GLY A 59 19.04 -40.95 -15.06
CA GLY A 59 20.08 -40.70 -16.07
C GLY A 59 21.27 -41.63 -15.92
N ALA A 60 21.92 -41.63 -14.77
CA ALA A 60 23.06 -42.47 -14.45
C ALA A 60 23.05 -42.93 -12.99
N ILE A 61 23.63 -44.07 -12.74
CA ILE A 61 23.84 -44.61 -11.39
C ILE A 61 25.34 -44.82 -11.19
N SER A 62 25.91 -44.26 -10.13
CA SER A 62 27.25 -44.56 -9.68
C SER A 62 27.23 -45.03 -8.23
N ALA A 63 28.10 -45.97 -7.89
CA ALA A 63 28.21 -46.45 -6.53
C ALA A 63 29.68 -46.52 -6.11
N SER A 64 29.92 -46.11 -4.87
CA SER A 64 31.26 -46.12 -4.29
C SER A 64 31.19 -46.50 -2.81
N TRP A 65 32.33 -46.88 -2.23
CA TRP A 65 32.39 -47.10 -0.80
C TRP A 65 32.81 -45.83 -0.09
N GLN A 66 31.93 -45.27 0.74
CA GLN A 66 32.22 -44.06 1.53
C GLN A 66 32.04 -44.35 3.02
N GLY A 67 33.03 -43.93 3.82
CA GLY A 67 32.99 -44.16 5.27
C GLY A 67 32.80 -45.62 5.64
N ASN A 68 31.72 -45.94 6.34
CA ASN A 68 31.44 -47.28 6.87
C ASN A 68 30.47 -48.10 6.00
N GLY A 69 30.12 -47.65 4.81
CA GLY A 69 29.16 -48.33 3.95
C GLY A 69 29.23 -47.95 2.46
N PRO A 70 28.47 -48.65 1.63
CA PRO A 70 28.32 -48.29 0.24
C PRO A 70 27.46 -47.02 0.12
N ALA A 71 27.89 -46.09 -0.75
CA ALA A 71 27.13 -44.93 -1.14
C ALA A 71 26.70 -45.08 -2.60
N LEU A 72 25.42 -44.85 -2.86
CA LEU A 72 24.82 -44.85 -4.18
C LEU A 72 24.54 -43.41 -4.58
N VAL A 73 24.89 -43.04 -5.79
CA VAL A 73 24.62 -41.73 -6.36
C VAL A 73 23.76 -41.92 -7.60
N LEU A 74 22.59 -41.33 -7.58
CA LEU A 74 21.64 -41.28 -8.71
C LEU A 74 21.70 -39.88 -9.33
N GLU A 75 21.85 -39.82 -10.65
CA GLU A 75 21.95 -38.54 -11.37
C GLU A 75 20.80 -38.42 -12.39
N GLU A 76 20.31 -37.18 -12.59
CA GLU A 76 19.25 -36.82 -13.53
C GLU A 76 17.95 -37.63 -13.32
N LEU A 77 17.40 -37.56 -12.10
CA LEU A 77 16.11 -38.17 -11.81
C LEU A 77 14.98 -37.30 -12.41
N SER A 78 14.18 -37.92 -13.27
CA SER A 78 13.00 -37.26 -13.87
C SER A 78 11.81 -38.21 -13.92
N PHE A 79 10.61 -37.65 -13.90
CA PHE A 79 9.36 -38.40 -14.02
C PHE A 79 9.00 -38.63 -15.49
N LYS A 80 8.61 -39.86 -15.86
CA LYS A 80 8.35 -40.27 -17.26
C LYS A 80 7.09 -39.63 -17.84
N ASP A 81 6.18 -39.07 -17.03
CA ASP A 81 4.84 -38.63 -17.47
C ASP A 81 4.65 -37.12 -17.32
N ASN A 82 5.52 -36.29 -17.93
CA ASN A 82 5.64 -34.87 -17.68
C ASN A 82 4.90 -33.94 -18.67
N GLN A 83 4.03 -34.46 -19.58
CA GLN A 83 3.43 -33.59 -20.61
C GLN A 83 2.12 -32.89 -20.21
N THR A 84 1.49 -33.27 -19.10
CA THR A 84 0.22 -32.70 -18.64
C THR A 84 0.18 -32.29 -17.15
N ALA A 85 1.24 -32.49 -16.40
CA ALA A 85 1.25 -32.22 -14.97
C ALA A 85 1.55 -30.73 -14.66
N PRO A 86 0.78 -30.08 -13.79
CA PRO A 86 0.97 -28.67 -13.41
C PRO A 86 2.23 -28.44 -12.56
N ILE A 87 2.92 -29.49 -12.13
CA ILE A 87 4.14 -29.43 -11.33
C ILE A 87 5.25 -30.23 -12.01
N SER A 88 6.33 -29.57 -12.43
CA SER A 88 7.54 -30.25 -12.88
C SER A 88 8.45 -30.50 -11.68
N LEU A 89 8.75 -31.75 -11.39
CA LEU A 89 9.71 -32.14 -10.37
C LEU A 89 10.93 -32.75 -11.04
N THR A 90 12.09 -32.17 -10.81
CA THR A 90 13.37 -32.69 -11.28
C THR A 90 14.38 -32.69 -10.13
N ILE A 91 15.21 -33.73 -10.09
CA ILE A 91 16.31 -33.85 -9.09
C ILE A 91 17.60 -34.11 -9.87
N ALA A 92 18.54 -33.21 -9.77
CA ALA A 92 19.79 -33.34 -10.50
C ALA A 92 20.66 -34.48 -9.97
N LYS A 93 20.73 -34.64 -8.65
CA LYS A 93 21.56 -35.65 -8.02
C LYS A 93 21.03 -36.06 -6.65
N THR A 94 21.00 -37.35 -6.38
CA THR A 94 20.72 -37.89 -5.05
C THR A 94 21.86 -38.79 -4.59
N SER A 95 22.41 -38.54 -3.41
CA SER A 95 23.44 -39.37 -2.78
C SER A 95 22.86 -40.11 -1.58
N LEU A 96 22.96 -41.43 -1.58
CA LEU A 96 22.37 -42.30 -0.56
C LEU A 96 23.51 -43.09 0.14
N GLU A 97 23.68 -42.88 1.43
CA GLU A 97 24.58 -43.69 2.25
C GLU A 97 23.82 -44.83 2.91
N LEU A 98 24.17 -46.09 2.58
CA LEU A 98 23.51 -47.25 3.15
C LEU A 98 24.14 -47.65 4.49
N ASN A 99 23.28 -47.81 5.50
CA ASN A 99 23.69 -48.40 6.78
C ASN A 99 23.65 -49.92 6.71
N LEU A 100 24.82 -50.54 6.43
CA LEU A 100 24.92 -51.99 6.32
C LEU A 100 24.49 -52.72 7.59
N TRP A 101 24.75 -52.15 8.76
CA TRP A 101 24.48 -52.82 10.05
C TRP A 101 22.97 -52.83 10.38
N GLU A 102 22.30 -51.71 10.18
CA GLU A 102 20.85 -51.61 10.36
C GLU A 102 20.09 -52.38 9.25
N SER A 103 20.61 -52.34 8.01
CA SER A 103 20.04 -53.08 6.88
C SER A 103 20.11 -54.58 7.10
N LEU A 104 21.24 -55.11 7.62
CA LEU A 104 21.41 -56.51 7.94
C LEU A 104 20.49 -56.96 9.10
N LYS A 105 20.31 -56.10 10.11
CA LYS A 105 19.50 -56.35 11.28
C LYS A 105 18.00 -56.38 10.99
N SER A 106 17.55 -55.50 10.10
CA SER A 106 16.14 -55.39 9.70
C SER A 106 15.75 -56.19 8.47
N LEU A 107 16.76 -56.78 7.76
CA LEU A 107 16.60 -57.42 6.43
C LEU A 107 15.95 -56.48 5.38
N GLN A 108 16.12 -55.19 5.56
CA GLN A 108 15.65 -54.12 4.66
C GLN A 108 16.78 -53.14 4.40
N LEU A 109 16.87 -52.58 3.20
CA LEU A 109 17.83 -51.50 2.90
C LEU A 109 17.50 -50.28 3.73
N LYS A 110 18.36 -49.93 4.68
CA LYS A 110 18.24 -48.70 5.49
C LYS A 110 19.38 -47.75 5.17
N SER A 111 18.98 -46.48 5.00
CA SER A 111 19.92 -45.38 4.85
C SER A 111 20.03 -44.61 6.15
N ASN A 112 21.23 -44.16 6.49
CA ASN A 112 21.45 -43.25 7.61
C ASN A 112 21.15 -41.80 7.23
N TYR A 113 21.49 -41.45 6.01
CA TYR A 113 21.47 -40.10 5.54
C TYR A 113 21.50 -40.09 4.01
N PHE A 114 20.69 -39.26 3.38
CA PHE A 114 20.80 -39.02 1.95
C PHE A 114 20.72 -37.54 1.63
N VAL A 115 21.31 -37.13 0.51
CA VAL A 115 21.35 -35.75 0.06
C VAL A 115 20.67 -35.66 -1.29
N ILE A 116 19.69 -34.78 -1.38
CA ILE A 116 19.01 -34.40 -2.62
C ILE A 116 19.63 -33.08 -3.06
N ASN A 117 20.21 -33.05 -4.24
CA ASN A 117 20.78 -31.85 -4.81
C ASN A 117 20.06 -31.49 -6.11
N GLY A 118 19.66 -30.22 -6.25
CA GLY A 118 18.98 -29.75 -7.45
C GLY A 118 17.54 -30.25 -7.54
N PHE A 119 16.81 -30.26 -6.42
CA PHE A 119 15.36 -30.45 -6.39
C PHE A 119 14.65 -29.15 -6.82
N HIS A 120 13.83 -29.23 -7.87
CA HIS A 120 13.07 -28.09 -8.37
C HIS A 120 11.61 -28.45 -8.47
N THR A 121 10.74 -27.63 -7.84
CA THR A 121 9.28 -27.83 -7.84
C THR A 121 8.54 -26.51 -8.00
N LYS A 122 7.27 -26.59 -8.45
CA LYS A 122 6.34 -25.45 -8.48
C LYS A 122 5.20 -25.69 -7.50
N VAL A 123 4.77 -24.63 -6.82
CA VAL A 123 3.66 -24.63 -5.87
C VAL A 123 2.73 -23.47 -6.18
N ASN A 124 1.45 -23.75 -6.38
CA ASN A 124 0.43 -22.70 -6.51
C ASN A 124 0.06 -22.18 -5.11
N VAL A 125 0.28 -20.88 -4.88
CA VAL A 125 0.04 -20.26 -3.58
C VAL A 125 -1.45 -20.30 -3.19
N ALA A 126 -2.36 -20.16 -4.15
CA ALA A 126 -3.80 -20.22 -3.90
C ALA A 126 -4.21 -21.55 -3.21
N ASN A 127 -3.57 -22.65 -3.56
CA ASN A 127 -3.88 -23.96 -2.99
C ASN A 127 -3.50 -24.10 -1.51
N LEU A 128 -2.54 -23.29 -1.01
CA LEU A 128 -2.16 -23.26 0.41
C LEU A 128 -3.19 -22.53 1.29
N PHE A 129 -3.98 -21.63 0.71
CA PHE A 129 -4.92 -20.77 1.44
C PHE A 129 -6.39 -21.17 1.26
N VAL A 130 -6.77 -21.80 0.16
CA VAL A 130 -8.19 -22.04 -0.21
C VAL A 130 -8.56 -23.53 -0.23
N GLY A 131 -7.59 -24.44 -0.12
CA GLY A 131 -7.86 -25.87 -0.05
C GLY A 131 -8.38 -26.49 -1.37
N ASN A 132 -8.19 -25.85 -2.51
CA ASN A 132 -8.46 -26.45 -3.82
C ASN A 132 -7.35 -27.45 -4.15
N GLN A 133 -7.59 -28.72 -3.81
CA GLN A 133 -6.62 -29.81 -3.97
C GLN A 133 -6.63 -30.44 -5.38
N ASP A 134 -7.50 -29.99 -6.27
CA ASP A 134 -7.69 -30.61 -7.60
C ASP A 134 -6.51 -30.40 -8.59
N ASP A 135 -5.55 -29.54 -8.24
CA ASP A 135 -4.42 -29.18 -9.12
C ASP A 135 -3.12 -29.99 -8.87
N VAL A 136 -3.07 -30.84 -7.85
CA VAL A 136 -1.92 -31.70 -7.57
C VAL A 136 -2.26 -33.11 -8.06
N SER A 137 -1.48 -33.64 -9.02
CA SER A 137 -1.71 -35.02 -9.45
C SER A 137 -1.49 -35.98 -8.27
N PHE A 138 -2.26 -37.07 -8.23
CA PHE A 138 -2.17 -38.07 -7.17
C PHE A 138 -0.73 -38.60 -6.98
N GLU A 139 -0.03 -38.85 -8.08
CA GLU A 139 1.36 -39.35 -8.08
C GLU A 139 2.36 -38.37 -7.48
N GLN A 140 2.18 -37.07 -7.72
CA GLN A 140 3.05 -36.02 -7.14
C GLN A 140 2.82 -35.85 -5.64
N LYS A 141 1.57 -35.97 -5.21
CA LYS A 141 1.22 -35.95 -3.80
C LYS A 141 1.85 -37.11 -3.05
N GLU A 142 1.71 -38.34 -3.57
CA GLU A 142 2.34 -39.54 -2.97
C GLU A 142 3.86 -39.41 -2.88
N LEU A 143 4.50 -38.82 -3.89
CA LEU A 143 5.94 -38.61 -3.84
C LEU A 143 6.36 -37.61 -2.74
N ILE A 144 5.69 -36.47 -2.66
CA ILE A 144 5.98 -35.46 -1.63
C ILE A 144 5.73 -36.06 -0.24
N GLU A 145 4.62 -36.76 -0.06
CA GLU A 145 4.30 -37.45 1.18
C GLU A 145 5.35 -38.53 1.50
N GLY A 146 5.69 -39.36 0.53
CA GLY A 146 6.71 -40.41 0.68
C GLY A 146 8.09 -39.85 1.06
N LEU A 147 8.49 -38.74 0.46
CA LEU A 147 9.78 -38.12 0.73
C LEU A 147 9.81 -37.37 2.05
N PHE A 148 8.84 -36.48 2.26
CA PHE A 148 8.85 -35.54 3.39
C PHE A 148 8.14 -36.08 4.64
N LEU A 149 7.16 -36.98 4.47
CA LEU A 149 6.35 -37.51 5.57
C LEU A 149 6.54 -39.00 5.79
N GLY A 150 7.23 -39.69 4.86
CA GLY A 150 7.50 -41.09 4.95
C GLY A 150 8.57 -41.46 6.00
N GLU A 151 8.83 -42.76 6.14
CA GLU A 151 9.84 -43.32 7.07
C GLU A 151 11.29 -43.08 6.61
N THR A 152 11.56 -42.20 5.67
CA THR A 152 12.89 -41.94 5.09
C THR A 152 13.82 -41.18 6.04
N GLY A 153 13.77 -41.42 7.28
CA GLY A 153 14.74 -41.05 8.33
C GLY A 153 15.27 -39.61 8.27
N HIS A 154 16.46 -39.44 7.72
CA HIS A 154 17.23 -38.19 7.80
C HIS A 154 17.83 -37.85 6.44
N PHE A 155 17.57 -36.63 5.94
CA PHE A 155 18.11 -36.19 4.65
C PHE A 155 18.40 -34.68 4.59
N ALA A 156 19.21 -34.28 3.63
CA ALA A 156 19.45 -32.91 3.30
C ALA A 156 18.98 -32.59 1.88
N ILE A 157 18.54 -31.35 1.69
CA ILE A 157 18.21 -30.76 0.40
C ILE A 157 19.18 -29.61 0.16
N GLU A 158 19.93 -29.69 -0.94
CA GLU A 158 20.94 -28.69 -1.29
C GLU A 158 20.69 -28.13 -2.68
N ASN A 159 21.11 -26.89 -2.92
CA ASN A 159 21.06 -26.24 -4.24
C ASN A 159 19.71 -26.41 -4.97
N SER A 160 18.62 -26.30 -4.23
CA SER A 160 17.26 -26.63 -4.68
C SER A 160 16.38 -25.39 -4.77
N SER A 161 15.18 -25.50 -5.35
CA SER A 161 14.28 -24.36 -5.43
C SER A 161 12.82 -24.74 -5.48
N ILE A 162 11.99 -23.87 -4.90
CA ILE A 162 10.54 -23.89 -5.01
C ILE A 162 10.10 -22.64 -5.80
N ASN A 163 9.36 -22.83 -6.88
CA ASN A 163 8.73 -21.73 -7.62
C ASN A 163 7.29 -21.58 -7.16
N PHE A 164 6.97 -20.48 -6.51
CA PHE A 164 5.60 -20.12 -6.12
C PHE A 164 4.91 -19.41 -7.27
N VAL A 165 3.76 -19.93 -7.70
CA VAL A 165 2.88 -19.29 -8.69
C VAL A 165 1.81 -18.51 -7.95
N LEU A 166 1.76 -17.19 -8.15
CA LEU A 166 0.78 -16.30 -7.57
C LEU A 166 -0.51 -16.26 -8.41
N GLU A 167 -1.60 -15.71 -7.87
CA GLU A 167 -2.90 -15.59 -8.57
C GLU A 167 -2.83 -14.82 -9.89
N ASP A 168 -1.88 -13.89 -10.03
CA ASP A 168 -1.62 -13.13 -11.26
C ASP A 168 -0.70 -13.86 -12.26
N ASN A 169 -0.48 -15.15 -12.06
CA ASN A 169 0.47 -16.00 -12.81
C ASN A 169 1.94 -15.55 -12.76
N LYS A 170 2.29 -14.64 -11.85
CA LYS A 170 3.69 -14.31 -11.60
C LYS A 170 4.36 -15.39 -10.77
N GLU A 171 5.55 -15.78 -11.20
CA GLU A 171 6.36 -16.75 -10.47
C GLU A 171 7.33 -16.04 -9.52
N ARG A 172 7.45 -16.59 -8.31
CA ARG A 172 8.47 -16.20 -7.32
C ARG A 172 9.29 -17.43 -6.95
N LYS A 173 10.60 -17.32 -7.06
CA LYS A 173 11.52 -18.42 -6.80
C LYS A 173 12.10 -18.30 -5.39
N LEU A 174 12.03 -19.37 -4.61
CA LEU A 174 12.70 -19.54 -3.33
C LEU A 174 13.82 -20.58 -3.52
N LEU A 175 15.02 -20.23 -3.14
CA LEU A 175 16.17 -21.15 -3.15
C LEU A 175 16.28 -21.82 -1.80
N LEU A 176 16.52 -23.13 -1.82
CA LEU A 176 16.82 -23.96 -0.66
C LEU A 176 18.32 -24.26 -0.72
N GLU A 177 19.11 -23.60 0.12
CA GLU A 177 20.57 -23.72 0.05
C GLU A 177 21.06 -24.97 0.77
N ASN A 178 20.58 -25.14 1.99
CA ASN A 178 20.93 -26.31 2.81
C ASN A 178 19.81 -26.54 3.83
N ILE A 179 18.89 -27.44 3.52
CA ILE A 179 17.79 -27.82 4.40
C ILE A 179 18.08 -29.23 4.92
N VAL A 180 18.13 -29.39 6.22
CA VAL A 180 18.20 -30.70 6.90
C VAL A 180 16.78 -31.07 7.34
N TRP A 181 16.38 -32.30 7.00
CA TRP A 181 15.06 -32.84 7.29
C TRP A 181 15.18 -34.16 8.07
N GLN A 182 14.33 -34.31 9.08
CA GLN A 182 14.31 -35.48 9.93
C GLN A 182 12.87 -35.93 10.16
N ASN A 183 12.60 -37.20 9.86
CA ASN A 183 11.34 -37.87 10.12
C ASN A 183 11.51 -38.85 11.31
N GLN A 184 10.62 -38.73 12.30
CA GLN A 184 10.58 -39.66 13.44
C GLN A 184 9.12 -39.74 13.96
N ASP A 185 8.56 -40.95 13.96
CA ASP A 185 7.23 -41.23 14.57
C ASP A 185 6.14 -40.22 14.20
N LYS A 186 5.91 -40.00 12.91
CA LYS A 186 4.92 -39.01 12.38
C LYS A 186 5.25 -37.53 12.73
N GLN A 187 6.43 -37.27 13.23
CA GLN A 187 6.98 -35.93 13.41
C GLN A 187 8.02 -35.65 12.34
N HIS A 188 7.95 -34.45 11.78
CA HIS A 188 8.79 -34.01 10.69
C HIS A 188 9.45 -32.70 11.09
N LEU A 189 10.75 -32.71 11.24
CA LEU A 189 11.53 -31.53 11.63
C LEU A 189 12.41 -31.10 10.46
N GLY A 190 12.30 -29.84 10.08
CA GLY A 190 13.15 -29.23 9.07
C GLY A 190 13.89 -28.02 9.63
N SER A 191 15.13 -27.82 9.19
CA SER A 191 15.86 -26.59 9.48
C SER A 191 16.87 -26.30 8.39
N GLY A 192 17.11 -25.04 8.09
CA GLY A 192 18.17 -24.66 7.15
C GLY A 192 18.02 -23.24 6.64
N SER A 193 18.83 -22.92 5.65
CA SER A 193 18.93 -21.58 5.07
C SER A 193 18.20 -21.50 3.73
N LEU A 194 17.50 -20.41 3.55
CA LEU A 194 16.75 -20.05 2.35
C LEU A 194 17.40 -18.84 1.69
N ALA A 195 17.25 -18.72 0.37
CA ALA A 195 17.64 -17.50 -0.34
C ALA A 195 16.58 -17.11 -1.37
N LEU A 196 16.48 -15.81 -1.63
CA LEU A 196 15.57 -15.25 -2.62
C LEU A 196 16.40 -14.63 -3.76
N PRO A 197 16.13 -14.96 -5.05
CA PRO A 197 16.84 -14.37 -6.17
C PRO A 197 16.69 -12.84 -6.20
N GLY A 198 17.80 -12.14 -6.41
CA GLY A 198 17.83 -10.68 -6.40
C GLY A 198 18.02 -10.04 -5.02
N ILE A 199 18.10 -10.85 -3.96
CA ILE A 199 18.54 -10.42 -2.63
C ILE A 199 20.02 -10.72 -2.51
N SER A 200 20.82 -9.68 -2.26
CA SER A 200 22.27 -9.76 -2.37
C SER A 200 22.99 -10.03 -1.04
N VAL A 201 22.35 -9.73 0.07
CA VAL A 201 22.93 -9.83 1.42
C VAL A 201 21.86 -10.25 2.42
N GLY A 202 22.26 -11.00 3.44
CA GLY A 202 21.38 -11.40 4.53
C GLY A 202 21.15 -12.91 4.58
N ASN A 203 20.69 -13.37 5.73
CA ASN A 203 20.39 -14.77 5.99
C ASN A 203 18.90 -14.94 6.23
N PHE A 204 18.33 -15.94 5.57
CA PHE A 204 17.01 -16.46 5.91
C PHE A 204 17.20 -17.85 6.54
N ASP A 205 16.91 -17.97 7.81
CA ASP A 205 16.91 -19.24 8.52
C ASP A 205 15.47 -19.71 8.73
N ALA A 206 15.19 -20.96 8.35
CA ALA A 206 13.88 -21.57 8.51
C ALA A 206 13.97 -22.76 9.46
N ARG A 207 12.91 -22.93 10.26
CA ARG A 207 12.68 -24.10 11.12
C ARG A 207 11.24 -24.56 10.97
N ILE A 208 11.07 -25.85 10.79
CA ILE A 208 9.79 -26.49 10.50
C ILE A 208 9.58 -27.60 11.52
N ALA A 209 8.40 -27.65 12.12
CA ALA A 209 8.03 -28.74 13.02
C ALA A 209 6.58 -29.14 12.71
N LEU A 210 6.42 -30.26 12.03
CA LEU A 210 5.13 -30.75 11.54
C LEU A 210 4.80 -32.12 12.13
N LYS A 211 3.49 -32.46 12.13
CA LYS A 211 2.94 -33.76 12.52
C LYS A 211 1.85 -34.14 11.54
N GLY A 212 1.82 -35.39 11.12
CA GLY A 212 0.81 -35.93 10.22
C GLY A 212 1.37 -37.03 9.33
N GLU A 213 0.53 -37.84 8.72
CA GLU A 213 0.92 -38.89 7.78
C GLU A 213 0.66 -38.49 6.33
N THR A 214 -0.26 -37.54 6.11
CA THR A 214 -0.61 -37.01 4.79
C THR A 214 -0.64 -35.48 4.84
N LEU A 215 -0.57 -34.84 3.68
CA LEU A 215 -0.63 -33.37 3.56
C LEU A 215 -1.92 -32.81 4.20
N GLU A 216 -3.06 -33.47 4.05
CA GLU A 216 -4.35 -33.02 4.60
C GLU A 216 -4.43 -33.18 6.12
N GLN A 217 -3.62 -34.04 6.72
CA GLN A 217 -3.56 -34.22 8.18
C GLN A 217 -2.47 -33.38 8.83
N MET A 218 -1.70 -32.65 8.03
CA MET A 218 -0.56 -31.90 8.49
C MET A 218 -0.96 -30.80 9.46
N VAL A 219 -0.33 -30.81 10.63
CA VAL A 219 -0.44 -29.78 11.66
C VAL A 219 0.97 -29.42 12.14
N GLY A 220 1.24 -28.13 12.29
CA GLY A 220 2.53 -27.71 12.85
C GLY A 220 2.89 -26.26 12.56
N ASP A 221 4.11 -25.92 12.86
CA ASP A 221 4.60 -24.56 12.81
C ASP A 221 5.85 -24.45 11.91
N LEU A 222 5.89 -23.37 11.14
CA LEU A 222 7.07 -22.90 10.40
C LEU A 222 7.50 -21.56 11.01
N TYR A 223 8.78 -21.46 11.34
CA TYR A 223 9.44 -20.24 11.77
C TYR A 223 10.47 -19.82 10.72
N VAL A 224 10.49 -18.54 10.37
CA VAL A 224 11.49 -17.93 9.49
C VAL A 224 12.06 -16.71 10.17
N GLN A 225 13.37 -16.59 10.17
CA GLN A 225 14.08 -15.39 10.60
C GLN A 225 14.88 -14.82 9.43
N ALA A 226 14.71 -13.55 9.18
CA ALA A 226 15.47 -12.79 8.20
C ALA A 226 16.34 -11.75 8.92
N ASN A 227 17.63 -11.72 8.64
CA ASN A 227 18.58 -10.80 9.24
C ASN A 227 19.37 -10.08 8.14
N GLN A 228 19.42 -8.76 8.21
CA GLN A 228 20.18 -7.90 7.31
C GLN A 228 19.88 -8.15 5.83
N VAL A 229 18.60 -8.34 5.52
CA VAL A 229 18.17 -8.69 4.17
C VAL A 229 18.10 -7.43 3.30
N ASP A 230 18.88 -7.42 2.22
CA ASP A 230 18.87 -6.33 1.25
C ASP A 230 17.89 -6.61 0.09
N VAL A 231 16.72 -6.00 0.14
CA VAL A 231 15.67 -6.07 -0.89
C VAL A 231 15.71 -4.89 -1.87
N SER A 232 16.79 -4.14 -1.94
CA SER A 232 16.95 -2.94 -2.77
C SER A 232 16.56 -3.17 -4.23
N ASN A 233 16.91 -4.33 -4.80
CA ASN A 233 16.55 -4.70 -6.17
C ASN A 233 15.04 -4.81 -6.39
N TRP A 234 14.28 -5.19 -5.36
CA TRP A 234 12.83 -5.29 -5.42
C TRP A 234 12.17 -3.93 -5.20
N LEU A 235 12.70 -3.14 -4.26
CA LEU A 235 12.20 -1.82 -3.97
C LEU A 235 12.44 -0.84 -5.11
N ALA A 236 13.52 -1.01 -5.89
CA ALA A 236 13.91 -0.11 -6.97
C ALA A 236 12.82 0.13 -8.05
N GLN A 237 11.86 -0.78 -8.19
CA GLN A 237 10.74 -0.60 -9.13
C GLN A 237 9.61 0.30 -8.59
N TYR A 238 9.52 0.46 -7.26
CA TYR A 238 8.48 1.23 -6.57
C TYR A 238 8.98 2.58 -6.08
N ILE A 239 10.30 2.76 -6.01
CA ILE A 239 10.93 3.97 -5.50
C ILE A 239 11.37 4.84 -6.68
N ASN A 240 10.91 6.08 -6.70
CA ASN A 240 11.29 7.07 -7.71
C ASN A 240 12.67 7.64 -7.39
N THR A 241 13.73 6.85 -7.62
CA THR A 241 15.10 7.33 -7.46
C THR A 241 15.89 7.15 -8.73
N GLN A 242 16.82 8.05 -8.98
CA GLN A 242 17.96 7.76 -9.81
C GLN A 242 18.75 6.67 -9.08
N LYS A 243 18.51 5.42 -9.41
CA LYS A 243 18.82 4.13 -8.77
C LYS A 243 20.25 3.93 -8.20
N GLN A 244 20.98 4.98 -7.92
CA GLN A 244 22.31 4.93 -7.37
C GLN A 244 22.19 5.01 -5.84
N HIS A 245 22.67 3.94 -5.20
CA HIS A 245 22.80 3.84 -3.73
C HIS A 245 21.51 3.55 -2.92
N LEU A 246 20.55 2.84 -3.50
CA LEU A 246 19.48 2.24 -2.69
C LEU A 246 20.05 1.03 -1.95
N HIS A 247 19.90 1.02 -0.63
CA HIS A 247 20.28 -0.08 0.26
C HIS A 247 19.20 -0.30 1.30
N SER A 248 18.91 -1.56 1.59
CA SER A 248 17.98 -1.92 2.66
C SER A 248 18.62 -2.91 3.63
N ASP A 249 18.30 -2.76 4.90
CA ASP A 249 18.64 -3.66 6.00
C ASP A 249 17.34 -4.05 6.68
N LEU A 250 16.73 -5.15 6.21
CA LEU A 250 15.46 -5.62 6.75
C LEU A 250 15.68 -6.80 7.68
N ASN A 251 15.05 -6.71 8.86
CA ASN A 251 15.12 -7.69 9.91
C ASN A 251 13.70 -8.07 10.34
N LEU A 252 13.35 -9.35 10.29
CA LEU A 252 12.03 -9.82 10.68
C LEU A 252 12.04 -11.26 11.18
N GLN A 253 11.02 -11.61 11.94
CA GLN A 253 10.68 -12.97 12.34
C GLN A 253 9.25 -13.26 11.87
N ALA A 254 9.02 -14.46 11.33
CA ALA A 254 7.72 -14.89 10.88
C ALA A 254 7.39 -16.29 11.42
N TRP A 255 6.17 -16.45 11.87
CA TRP A 255 5.59 -17.72 12.32
C TRP A 255 4.37 -18.01 11.44
N LEU A 256 4.33 -19.22 10.92
CA LEU A 256 3.20 -19.71 10.14
C LEU A 256 2.74 -21.04 10.75
N ARG A 257 1.45 -21.15 11.01
CA ARG A 257 0.80 -22.38 11.49
C ARG A 257 0.01 -23.04 10.38
N LEU A 258 0.20 -24.33 10.26
CA LEU A 258 -0.62 -25.20 9.42
C LEU A 258 -1.60 -26.00 10.27
N GLU A 259 -2.83 -26.09 9.82
CA GLU A 259 -3.88 -26.97 10.35
C GLU A 259 -4.57 -27.67 9.17
N GLN A 260 -4.63 -28.99 9.21
CA GLN A 260 -5.16 -29.81 8.11
C GLN A 260 -4.54 -29.49 6.74
N GLY A 261 -3.22 -29.25 6.72
CA GLY A 261 -2.47 -28.91 5.52
C GLY A 261 -2.67 -27.49 4.99
N LEU A 262 -3.51 -26.69 5.63
CA LEU A 262 -3.80 -25.31 5.24
C LEU A 262 -3.17 -24.32 6.22
N VAL A 263 -2.85 -23.15 5.73
CA VAL A 263 -2.38 -22.04 6.57
C VAL A 263 -3.54 -21.56 7.45
N SER A 264 -3.36 -21.59 8.78
CA SER A 264 -4.37 -21.16 9.74
C SER A 264 -3.99 -19.89 10.51
N ASP A 265 -2.69 -19.56 10.58
CA ASP A 265 -2.22 -18.39 11.32
C ASP A 265 -0.85 -17.96 10.73
N VAL A 266 -0.67 -16.66 10.50
CA VAL A 266 0.62 -16.08 10.11
C VAL A 266 0.90 -14.86 10.96
N LYS A 267 2.02 -14.85 11.67
CA LYS A 267 2.50 -13.71 12.44
C LYS A 267 3.85 -13.27 11.89
N VAL A 268 3.98 -11.98 11.66
CA VAL A 268 5.24 -11.36 11.28
C VAL A 268 5.58 -10.29 12.29
N GLN A 269 6.76 -10.32 12.84
CA GLN A 269 7.29 -9.30 13.71
C GLN A 269 8.49 -8.65 13.03
N TRP A 270 8.42 -7.34 12.85
CA TRP A 270 9.54 -6.54 12.40
C TRP A 270 10.49 -6.25 13.55
N LEU A 271 11.76 -6.37 13.27
CA LEU A 271 12.86 -5.91 14.10
C LEU A 271 13.40 -4.61 13.49
N PRO A 272 14.26 -3.86 14.18
CA PRO A 272 14.81 -2.63 13.64
C PRO A 272 15.35 -2.82 12.22
N SER A 273 14.78 -2.08 11.29
CA SER A 273 15.01 -2.18 9.85
C SER A 273 15.12 -0.79 9.24
N ALA A 274 15.87 -0.65 8.15
CA ALA A 274 16.01 0.63 7.47
C ALA A 274 16.16 0.47 5.95
N VAL A 275 15.70 1.48 5.23
CA VAL A 275 15.92 1.66 3.80
C VAL A 275 16.57 3.02 3.58
N ASN A 276 17.70 3.04 2.91
CA ASN A 276 18.47 4.25 2.63
C ASN A 276 18.66 4.42 1.12
N TRP A 277 18.56 5.65 0.64
CA TRP A 277 18.84 6.00 -0.77
C TRP A 277 19.32 7.43 -0.88
N GLN A 278 19.81 7.81 -2.05
CA GLN A 278 20.19 9.20 -2.33
C GLN A 278 19.18 9.87 -3.26
N LEU A 279 18.72 11.05 -2.88
CA LEU A 279 17.88 11.93 -3.68
C LEU A 279 18.50 13.34 -3.67
N ASN A 280 18.84 13.88 -4.86
CA ASN A 280 19.45 15.22 -5.00
C ASN A 280 20.68 15.44 -4.09
N GLU A 281 21.58 14.47 -4.04
CA GLU A 281 22.79 14.45 -3.19
C GLU A 281 22.55 14.39 -1.67
N GLN A 282 21.30 14.29 -1.24
CA GLN A 282 20.94 14.08 0.17
C GLN A 282 20.60 12.60 0.42
N THR A 283 21.05 12.09 1.55
CA THR A 283 20.70 10.75 2.00
C THR A 283 19.30 10.79 2.61
N GLN A 284 18.39 10.03 2.05
CA GLN A 284 17.06 9.78 2.57
C GLN A 284 17.06 8.46 3.35
N ASN A 285 16.24 8.39 4.38
CA ASN A 285 16.11 7.21 5.23
C ASN A 285 14.67 6.99 5.64
N VAL A 286 14.21 5.75 5.53
CA VAL A 286 12.99 5.26 6.21
C VAL A 286 13.42 4.14 7.13
N SER A 287 13.12 4.25 8.41
CA SER A 287 13.38 3.19 9.38
C SER A 287 12.10 2.73 10.07
N LEU A 288 12.04 1.43 10.32
CA LEU A 288 11.00 0.76 11.08
C LEU A 288 11.66 0.22 12.35
N SER A 289 11.26 0.72 13.52
CA SER A 289 11.85 0.31 14.80
C SER A 289 11.19 -0.93 15.38
N GLU A 290 9.89 -1.05 15.24
CA GLU A 290 9.10 -2.19 15.71
C GLU A 290 7.75 -2.26 15.00
N GLY A 291 7.04 -3.36 15.21
CA GLY A 291 5.71 -3.61 14.70
C GLY A 291 5.54 -5.00 14.13
N GLY A 292 4.37 -5.31 13.64
CA GLY A 292 4.13 -6.62 13.06
C GLY A 292 2.78 -6.73 12.37
N PHE A 293 2.54 -7.94 11.86
CA PHE A 293 1.30 -8.32 11.22
C PHE A 293 0.81 -9.66 11.75
N HIS A 294 -0.50 -9.77 11.89
CA HIS A 294 -1.18 -11.02 12.18
C HIS A 294 -2.24 -11.27 11.11
N LEU A 295 -2.08 -12.36 10.36
CA LEU A 295 -2.97 -12.78 9.28
C LEU A 295 -3.59 -14.13 9.65
N TYR A 296 -4.92 -14.22 9.65
CA TYR A 296 -5.66 -15.44 9.97
C TYR A 296 -6.98 -15.51 9.20
N PRO A 297 -7.52 -16.73 8.95
CA PRO A 297 -8.77 -16.89 8.22
C PRO A 297 -9.97 -16.44 9.06
N GLU A 298 -10.93 -15.78 8.38
CA GLU A 298 -12.21 -15.38 8.96
C GLU A 298 -13.34 -15.66 7.97
N GLN A 299 -14.11 -16.72 8.20
CA GLN A 299 -15.14 -17.22 7.28
C GLN A 299 -14.56 -17.51 5.88
N ASN A 300 -14.93 -16.75 4.84
CA ASN A 300 -14.46 -16.90 3.47
C ASN A 300 -13.43 -15.81 3.08
N SER A 301 -12.78 -15.20 4.05
CA SER A 301 -11.85 -14.10 3.89
C SER A 301 -10.64 -14.28 4.81
N TRP A 302 -9.65 -13.43 4.66
CA TRP A 302 -8.49 -13.37 5.54
C TRP A 302 -8.45 -12.05 6.28
N ARG A 303 -8.30 -12.09 7.59
CA ARG A 303 -8.12 -10.90 8.40
C ARG A 303 -6.64 -10.64 8.64
N LEU A 304 -6.21 -9.44 8.26
CA LEU A 304 -4.87 -8.91 8.51
C LEU A 304 -4.98 -7.79 9.55
N LYS A 305 -4.20 -7.88 10.61
CA LYS A 305 -4.07 -6.83 11.63
C LYS A 305 -2.62 -6.40 11.73
N SER A 306 -2.36 -5.11 11.76
CA SER A 306 -1.07 -4.58 12.18
C SER A 306 -1.00 -4.53 13.71
N THR A 307 0.20 -4.69 14.26
CA THR A 307 0.47 -4.59 15.70
C THR A 307 1.36 -3.38 15.98
N GLY A 308 0.89 -2.18 15.55
CA GLY A 308 1.59 -0.93 15.80
C GLY A 308 2.93 -0.81 15.04
N LEU A 309 2.91 -0.30 13.82
CA LEU A 309 4.13 -0.06 13.04
C LEU A 309 4.75 1.27 13.43
N ALA A 310 5.84 1.24 14.17
CA ALA A 310 6.59 2.43 14.58
C ALA A 310 7.73 2.71 13.61
N PHE A 311 7.64 3.82 12.90
CA PHE A 311 8.60 4.16 11.85
C PHE A 311 8.97 5.65 11.86
N SER A 312 10.05 5.98 11.14
CA SER A 312 10.53 7.36 10.97
C SER A 312 11.03 7.58 9.54
N THR A 313 10.95 8.85 9.10
CA THR A 313 11.50 9.35 7.85
C THR A 313 12.54 10.42 8.17
N GLY A 314 13.81 10.21 7.79
CA GLY A 314 14.90 11.07 8.22
C GLY A 314 14.97 11.17 9.75
N GLU A 315 14.82 12.38 10.30
CA GLU A 315 14.79 12.64 11.76
C GLU A 315 13.36 12.66 12.34
N THR A 316 12.33 12.61 11.50
CA THR A 316 10.92 12.66 11.94
C THR A 316 10.44 11.28 12.35
N THR A 317 9.96 11.17 13.59
CA THR A 317 9.31 9.96 14.10
C THR A 317 7.80 10.13 14.01
N TRP A 318 7.13 9.16 13.40
CA TRP A 318 5.69 9.18 13.18
C TRP A 318 4.93 8.42 14.27
N PRO A 319 3.67 8.78 14.51
CA PRO A 319 2.78 7.96 15.34
C PRO A 319 2.70 6.53 14.81
N SER A 320 2.57 5.57 15.73
CA SER A 320 2.44 4.17 15.37
C SER A 320 1.22 3.95 14.46
N LEU A 321 1.46 3.34 13.30
CA LEU A 321 0.42 3.05 12.33
C LEU A 321 -0.29 1.74 12.69
N GLU A 322 -1.61 1.83 12.90
CA GLU A 322 -2.47 0.68 13.14
C GLU A 322 -3.54 0.58 12.06
N PHE A 323 -3.67 -0.61 11.49
CA PHE A 323 -4.73 -0.91 10.54
C PHE A 323 -5.22 -2.35 10.64
N GLU A 324 -6.44 -2.57 10.17
CA GLU A 324 -7.06 -3.86 10.01
C GLU A 324 -7.54 -4.02 8.58
N ALA A 325 -7.37 -5.19 7.98
CA ALA A 325 -7.90 -5.47 6.66
C ALA A 325 -8.62 -6.83 6.63
N LEU A 326 -9.70 -6.89 5.88
CA LEU A 326 -10.38 -8.12 5.52
C LEU A 326 -10.17 -8.35 4.04
N LEU A 327 -9.42 -9.38 3.69
CA LEU A 327 -8.99 -9.71 2.33
C LEU A 327 -9.84 -10.86 1.79
N GLY A 328 -10.52 -10.63 0.66
CA GLY A 328 -11.42 -11.62 0.07
C GLY A 328 -11.93 -11.16 -1.30
N LYS A 329 -13.16 -11.54 -1.66
CA LYS A 329 -13.80 -11.06 -2.90
C LYS A 329 -14.01 -9.55 -2.92
N GLN A 330 -14.29 -8.98 -1.76
CA GLN A 330 -14.29 -7.55 -1.49
C GLN A 330 -13.32 -7.30 -0.35
N ASN A 331 -12.34 -6.46 -0.59
CA ASN A 331 -11.34 -6.08 0.40
C ASN A 331 -11.85 -4.89 1.20
N LYS A 332 -11.61 -4.91 2.51
CA LYS A 332 -11.97 -3.85 3.45
C LYS A 332 -10.76 -3.51 4.28
N VAL A 333 -10.46 -2.23 4.41
CA VAL A 333 -9.33 -1.74 5.21
C VAL A 333 -9.84 -0.67 6.17
N TRP A 334 -9.52 -0.83 7.43
CA TRP A 334 -9.74 0.16 8.49
C TRP A 334 -8.40 0.69 8.93
N LEU A 335 -8.25 1.98 8.91
CA LEU A 335 -7.06 2.68 9.33
C LEU A 335 -7.40 3.60 10.50
N GLN A 336 -6.54 3.63 11.52
CA GLN A 336 -6.62 4.55 12.64
C GLN A 336 -5.34 5.38 12.71
N GLN A 337 -5.50 6.67 12.93
CA GLN A 337 -4.41 7.62 13.19
C GLN A 337 -3.30 7.62 12.14
N LEU A 338 -3.59 8.19 10.96
CA LEU A 338 -2.56 8.48 9.96
C LEU A 338 -2.28 9.98 9.92
N ASP A 339 -1.01 10.35 10.11
CA ASP A 339 -0.55 11.71 9.84
C ASP A 339 -0.41 11.93 8.33
N LEU A 340 -1.06 12.98 7.82
CA LEU A 340 -1.04 13.28 6.39
C LEU A 340 0.33 13.76 5.89
N ALA A 341 1.12 14.39 6.75
CA ALA A 341 2.47 14.82 6.37
C ALA A 341 3.36 13.62 6.00
N LEU A 342 3.12 12.45 6.62
CA LEU A 342 3.77 11.21 6.22
C LEU A 342 3.54 10.87 4.74
N LEU A 343 2.33 11.10 4.22
CA LEU A 343 2.03 10.83 2.80
C LEU A 343 2.87 11.73 1.89
N SER A 344 3.15 12.96 2.30
CA SER A 344 4.02 13.86 1.56
C SER A 344 5.47 13.37 1.54
N ASP A 345 5.98 12.95 2.68
CA ASP A 345 7.33 12.37 2.79
C ASP A 345 7.46 11.07 2.00
N LEU A 346 6.45 10.19 2.07
CA LEU A 346 6.43 8.94 1.32
C LEU A 346 6.21 9.14 -0.19
N ALA A 347 5.54 10.20 -0.60
CA ALA A 347 5.28 10.48 -2.02
C ALA A 347 6.53 10.85 -2.81
N GLU A 348 7.50 11.48 -2.17
CA GLU A 348 8.82 11.70 -2.78
C GLU A 348 9.53 10.37 -3.07
N LEU A 349 9.16 9.32 -2.36
CA LEU A 349 9.72 7.97 -2.47
C LEU A 349 9.04 7.12 -3.54
N THR A 350 7.77 7.38 -3.81
CA THR A 350 6.92 6.50 -4.61
C THR A 350 6.43 7.19 -5.88
N ASN A 351 6.12 6.40 -6.92
CA ASN A 351 5.53 6.89 -8.18
C ASN A 351 4.00 7.09 -8.09
N PHE A 352 3.47 7.60 -6.99
CA PHE A 352 2.04 7.90 -6.85
C PHE A 352 1.65 9.18 -7.61
N THR A 353 1.62 9.09 -8.94
CA THR A 353 1.31 10.22 -9.82
C THR A 353 -0.09 10.78 -9.61
N ASP A 354 -1.06 9.96 -9.25
CA ASP A 354 -2.45 10.38 -9.06
C ASP A 354 -2.65 11.26 -7.83
N LEU A 355 -1.83 11.10 -6.80
CA LEU A 355 -1.85 11.92 -5.59
C LEU A 355 -0.95 13.16 -5.68
N ALA A 356 -0.09 13.27 -6.70
CA ALA A 356 0.88 14.35 -6.83
C ALA A 356 0.26 15.77 -6.75
N PRO A 357 -0.91 16.08 -7.35
CA PRO A 357 -1.52 17.41 -7.23
C PRO A 357 -1.95 17.77 -5.81
N PHE A 358 -2.39 16.78 -5.03
CA PHE A 358 -2.77 16.95 -3.63
C PHE A 358 -1.53 17.11 -2.75
N LEU A 359 -0.56 16.20 -2.89
CA LEU A 359 0.67 16.19 -2.12
C LEU A 359 1.56 17.41 -2.38
N ALA A 360 1.49 17.99 -3.59
CA ALA A 360 2.18 19.22 -3.93
C ALA A 360 1.72 20.45 -3.14
N ARG A 361 0.62 20.35 -2.36
CA ARG A 361 0.12 21.37 -1.42
C ARG A 361 0.62 21.14 0.00
N GLN A 362 1.47 20.15 0.23
CA GLN A 362 2.02 19.78 1.53
C GLN A 362 0.92 19.64 2.60
N PRO A 363 -0.06 18.74 2.40
CA PRO A 363 -1.11 18.54 3.36
C PRO A 363 -0.54 18.02 4.68
N SER A 364 -1.07 18.54 5.78
CA SER A 364 -0.77 18.11 7.14
C SER A 364 -2.06 17.94 7.93
N GLY A 365 -1.98 17.29 9.09
CA GLY A 365 -3.11 16.96 9.94
C GLY A 365 -3.26 15.46 10.12
N GLN A 366 -4.32 15.03 10.78
CA GLN A 366 -4.51 13.63 11.15
C GLN A 366 -5.81 13.05 10.58
N ILE A 367 -5.70 11.96 9.86
CA ILE A 367 -6.84 11.08 9.62
C ILE A 367 -7.07 10.30 10.92
N LYS A 368 -8.17 10.56 11.60
CA LYS A 368 -8.55 9.84 12.82
C LYS A 368 -9.03 8.43 12.54
N THR A 369 -9.81 8.30 11.48
CA THR A 369 -10.33 7.02 11.00
C THR A 369 -10.52 7.08 9.49
N ALA A 370 -10.18 5.99 8.82
CA ALA A 370 -10.55 5.77 7.42
C ALA A 370 -11.03 4.35 7.22
N TYR A 371 -12.00 4.19 6.36
CA TYR A 371 -12.53 2.91 5.92
C TYR A 371 -12.55 2.87 4.40
N LEU A 372 -11.77 1.95 3.84
CA LEU A 372 -11.68 1.72 2.41
C LEU A 372 -12.26 0.34 2.07
N GLU A 373 -13.22 0.29 1.17
CA GLU A 373 -13.72 -0.93 0.58
C GLU A 373 -13.40 -0.94 -0.91
N PHE A 374 -12.87 -2.05 -1.43
CA PHE A 374 -12.52 -2.17 -2.84
C PHE A 374 -12.55 -3.63 -3.33
N ALA A 375 -13.01 -3.80 -4.56
CA ALA A 375 -12.88 -5.07 -5.28
C ALA A 375 -11.66 -5.03 -6.20
N ASP A 376 -11.49 -3.93 -6.92
CA ASP A 376 -10.36 -3.63 -7.79
C ASP A 376 -10.13 -2.10 -7.86
N ALA A 377 -9.20 -1.65 -8.69
CA ALA A 377 -8.90 -0.23 -8.89
C ALA A 377 -10.06 0.59 -9.48
N ARG A 378 -11.10 -0.07 -10.01
CA ARG A 378 -12.28 0.57 -10.63
C ARG A 378 -13.52 0.56 -9.72
N GLN A 379 -13.47 -0.19 -8.63
CA GLN A 379 -14.58 -0.32 -7.69
C GLN A 379 -14.06 -0.16 -6.26
N TRP A 380 -14.06 1.07 -5.77
CA TRP A 380 -13.66 1.40 -4.42
C TRP A 380 -14.57 2.47 -3.82
N GLN A 381 -14.63 2.48 -2.50
CA GLN A 381 -15.30 3.49 -1.69
C GLN A 381 -14.45 3.79 -0.47
N LEU A 382 -14.22 5.07 -0.22
CA LEU A 382 -13.45 5.57 0.92
C LEU A 382 -14.35 6.44 1.78
N TRP A 383 -14.48 6.11 3.04
CA TRP A 383 -14.98 7.00 4.09
C TRP A 383 -13.82 7.42 4.99
N PHE A 384 -13.81 8.68 5.43
CA PHE A 384 -12.78 9.19 6.32
C PHE A 384 -13.30 10.30 7.23
N ASP A 385 -12.68 10.41 8.42
CA ASP A 385 -12.80 11.53 9.36
C ASP A 385 -11.38 12.00 9.71
N ALA A 386 -11.12 13.29 9.49
CA ALA A 386 -9.80 13.89 9.62
C ALA A 386 -9.91 15.23 10.35
N ASP A 387 -8.86 15.55 11.13
CA ASP A 387 -8.80 16.74 11.98
C ASP A 387 -7.46 17.45 11.84
N GLU A 388 -7.46 18.74 12.18
CA GLU A 388 -6.28 19.61 12.05
C GLU A 388 -5.72 19.68 10.63
N ILE A 389 -6.59 19.48 9.62
CA ILE A 389 -6.20 19.47 8.23
C ILE A 389 -5.76 20.86 7.79
N SER A 390 -4.55 20.91 7.23
CA SER A 390 -3.96 22.13 6.72
C SER A 390 -3.28 21.85 5.38
N TRP A 391 -3.22 22.83 4.50
CA TRP A 391 -2.50 22.76 3.21
C TRP A 391 -1.99 24.14 2.80
N GLN A 392 -1.01 24.18 1.92
CA GLN A 392 -0.43 25.40 1.37
C GLN A 392 -1.19 25.90 0.14
N GLU A 393 -1.19 27.23 -0.05
CA GLU A 393 -1.73 27.87 -1.25
C GLU A 393 -1.05 27.33 -2.53
N LYS A 394 -1.87 27.01 -3.51
CA LYS A 394 -1.38 26.65 -4.85
C LYS A 394 -2.47 26.82 -5.91
N ASN A 395 -2.13 27.44 -7.05
CA ASN A 395 -3.01 27.62 -8.20
C ASN A 395 -4.37 28.26 -7.82
N ALA A 396 -4.33 29.42 -7.16
CA ALA A 396 -5.49 30.19 -6.71
C ALA A 396 -6.42 29.47 -5.71
N VAL A 397 -6.04 28.31 -5.19
CA VAL A 397 -6.73 27.70 -4.05
C VAL A 397 -6.06 28.19 -2.77
N PRO A 398 -6.79 28.90 -1.89
CA PRO A 398 -6.24 29.42 -0.63
C PRO A 398 -5.65 28.32 0.23
N ALA A 399 -4.61 28.65 1.00
CA ALA A 399 -4.18 27.77 2.09
C ALA A 399 -5.22 27.78 3.20
N ALA A 400 -5.32 26.69 3.91
CA ALA A 400 -6.20 26.54 5.05
C ALA A 400 -5.47 25.89 6.22
N GLN A 401 -5.92 26.16 7.43
CA GLN A 401 -5.31 25.63 8.66
C GLN A 401 -6.38 25.11 9.61
N SER A 402 -6.03 23.99 10.28
CA SER A 402 -6.81 23.41 11.38
C SER A 402 -8.29 23.12 11.03
N LEU A 403 -8.54 22.62 9.84
CA LEU A 403 -9.89 22.21 9.42
C LEU A 403 -10.19 20.78 9.87
N ARG A 404 -11.44 20.55 10.24
CA ARG A 404 -12.01 19.22 10.33
C ARG A 404 -12.65 18.86 9.01
N VAL A 405 -12.31 17.69 8.46
CA VAL A 405 -12.81 17.22 7.17
C VAL A 405 -13.32 15.80 7.31
N ASN A 406 -14.55 15.54 6.95
CA ASN A 406 -15.03 14.17 6.81
C ASN A 406 -15.67 13.97 5.45
N GLY A 407 -15.69 12.74 4.97
CA GLY A 407 -16.22 12.49 3.65
C GLY A 407 -16.41 11.01 3.33
N LEU A 408 -17.22 10.82 2.30
CA LEU A 408 -17.40 9.57 1.60
C LEU A 408 -17.15 9.82 0.13
N VAL A 409 -16.21 9.12 -0.46
CA VAL A 409 -15.83 9.28 -1.89
C VAL A 409 -15.70 7.92 -2.57
N ASN A 410 -16.08 7.87 -3.84
CA ASN A 410 -15.82 6.75 -4.73
C ASN A 410 -15.46 7.26 -6.14
N GLN A 411 -15.39 6.39 -7.13
CA GLN A 411 -14.99 6.76 -8.50
C GLN A 411 -15.95 7.73 -9.21
N GLN A 412 -17.21 7.82 -8.76
CA GLN A 412 -18.28 8.57 -9.46
C GLN A 412 -18.91 9.64 -8.61
N TYR A 413 -18.91 9.48 -7.30
CA TYR A 413 -19.51 10.42 -6.35
C TYR A 413 -18.60 10.67 -5.18
N GLY A 414 -18.84 11.81 -4.53
CA GLY A 414 -18.31 12.12 -3.22
C GLY A 414 -19.21 13.09 -2.49
N ARG A 415 -19.19 13.00 -1.16
CA ARG A 415 -19.67 14.05 -0.27
C ARG A 415 -18.58 14.33 0.74
N ILE A 416 -18.19 15.60 0.84
CA ILE A 416 -17.14 16.07 1.75
C ILE A 416 -17.72 17.22 2.55
N ALA A 417 -17.60 17.14 3.88
CA ALA A 417 -17.94 18.24 4.77
C ALA A 417 -16.66 18.79 5.41
N ILE A 418 -16.50 20.10 5.39
CA ILE A 418 -15.36 20.85 5.88
C ILE A 418 -15.86 21.82 6.94
N PHE A 419 -15.25 21.77 8.11
CA PHE A 419 -15.55 22.61 9.24
C PHE A 419 -14.30 23.31 9.73
N GLY A 420 -14.41 24.61 9.99
CA GLY A 420 -13.36 25.42 10.58
C GLY A 420 -13.90 26.28 11.71
N GLU A 421 -13.11 26.46 12.75
CA GLU A 421 -13.44 27.31 13.88
C GLU A 421 -12.25 28.18 14.25
N ASN A 422 -12.48 29.50 14.45
CA ASN A 422 -11.50 30.47 14.95
C ASN A 422 -10.13 30.40 14.24
N SER A 423 -10.12 30.45 12.92
CA SER A 423 -8.92 30.36 12.09
C SER A 423 -9.04 31.29 10.87
N HIS A 424 -8.23 31.07 9.84
CA HIS A 424 -8.23 31.90 8.65
C HIS A 424 -7.89 31.11 7.38
N LEU A 425 -8.34 31.62 6.25
CA LEU A 425 -7.91 31.21 4.92
C LEU A 425 -6.79 32.14 4.47
N ILE A 426 -5.66 31.58 4.07
CA ILE A 426 -4.53 32.35 3.50
C ILE A 426 -4.77 32.48 2.01
N THR A 427 -5.13 33.67 1.58
CA THR A 427 -5.64 33.95 0.24
C THR A 427 -4.56 34.38 -0.76
N GLY A 428 -3.34 34.59 -0.29
CA GLY A 428 -2.19 35.01 -1.10
C GLY A 428 -2.47 36.31 -1.84
N ALA A 429 -2.33 36.32 -3.16
CA ALA A 429 -2.57 37.48 -4.01
C ALA A 429 -4.03 37.68 -4.40
N SER A 430 -4.94 36.76 -4.03
CA SER A 430 -6.34 36.81 -4.47
C SER A 430 -7.16 37.88 -3.74
N PHE A 431 -6.82 38.19 -2.50
CA PHE A 431 -7.44 39.22 -1.67
C PHE A 431 -6.37 40.03 -0.94
N SER A 432 -6.74 41.22 -0.42
CA SER A 432 -5.79 42.10 0.28
C SER A 432 -5.34 41.56 1.64
N ASN A 433 -6.20 40.79 2.28
CA ASN A 433 -5.96 40.20 3.61
C ASN A 433 -6.31 38.70 3.60
N ASN A 434 -5.80 37.97 4.59
CA ASN A 434 -6.36 36.67 4.89
C ASN A 434 -7.83 36.82 5.30
N ILE A 435 -8.63 35.80 5.01
CA ILE A 435 -10.04 35.79 5.41
C ILE A 435 -10.15 35.03 6.72
N ASP A 436 -10.28 35.79 7.81
CA ASP A 436 -10.54 35.23 9.13
C ASP A 436 -11.97 34.68 9.20
N TYR A 437 -12.18 33.65 10.03
CA TYR A 437 -13.50 33.12 10.34
C TYR A 437 -13.59 32.64 11.79
N ASN A 438 -14.76 32.92 12.41
CA ASN A 438 -15.18 32.30 13.67
C ASN A 438 -15.75 30.92 13.39
N GLN A 439 -16.51 30.80 12.28
CA GLN A 439 -17.08 29.56 11.78
C GLN A 439 -16.98 29.49 10.26
N LEU A 440 -16.56 28.33 9.76
CA LEU A 440 -16.56 27.96 8.35
C LEU A 440 -17.22 26.59 8.20
N ASN A 441 -18.29 26.51 7.40
CA ASN A 441 -18.96 25.25 7.07
C ASN A 441 -19.10 25.15 5.55
N ILE A 442 -18.60 24.08 4.97
CA ILE A 442 -18.69 23.82 3.53
C ILE A 442 -19.10 22.37 3.33
N GLU A 443 -20.20 22.13 2.63
CA GLU A 443 -20.62 20.81 2.20
C GLU A 443 -20.47 20.72 0.69
N LEU A 444 -19.65 19.77 0.22
CA LEU A 444 -19.36 19.55 -1.20
C LEU A 444 -19.95 18.21 -1.65
N ASP A 445 -20.76 18.25 -2.69
CA ASP A 445 -21.18 17.08 -3.45
C ASP A 445 -20.35 17.00 -4.75
N LEU A 446 -19.72 15.88 -4.96
CA LEU A 446 -18.88 15.56 -6.11
C LEU A 446 -19.62 14.55 -6.99
N ALA A 447 -19.70 14.80 -8.29
CA ALA A 447 -20.26 13.84 -9.24
C ALA A 447 -19.46 13.81 -10.54
N LYS A 448 -19.18 12.63 -11.05
CA LYS A 448 -18.55 12.45 -12.36
C LYS A 448 -19.59 12.18 -13.42
N ARG A 449 -19.65 13.02 -14.46
CA ARG A 449 -20.60 12.91 -15.57
C ARG A 449 -19.84 13.03 -16.89
N SER A 450 -20.00 12.05 -17.78
CA SER A 450 -19.34 12.02 -19.10
C SER A 450 -17.82 12.16 -19.09
N GLY A 451 -17.17 11.82 -17.96
CA GLY A 451 -15.72 11.95 -17.78
C GLY A 451 -15.30 13.15 -16.90
N ASP A 452 -16.11 14.20 -16.84
CA ASP A 452 -15.81 15.43 -16.09
C ASP A 452 -16.35 15.38 -14.66
N TRP A 453 -15.65 16.04 -13.75
CA TRP A 453 -16.09 16.23 -12.38
C TRP A 453 -16.93 17.49 -12.24
N TYR A 454 -18.04 17.36 -11.53
CA TYR A 454 -18.91 18.44 -11.07
C TYR A 454 -18.83 18.51 -9.56
N ILE A 455 -18.55 19.70 -9.05
CA ILE A 455 -18.46 19.99 -7.62
C ILE A 455 -19.59 20.95 -7.31
N SER A 456 -20.50 20.61 -6.43
CA SER A 456 -21.58 21.49 -6.00
C SER A 456 -21.60 21.65 -4.49
N SER A 457 -22.10 22.79 -4.04
CA SER A 457 -22.35 23.11 -2.65
C SER A 457 -23.67 23.86 -2.55
N ASP A 458 -24.61 23.33 -1.79
CA ASP A 458 -25.84 24.00 -1.42
C ASP A 458 -25.70 24.77 -0.10
N ASN A 459 -24.62 24.52 0.64
CA ASN A 459 -24.34 25.08 1.94
C ASN A 459 -22.86 25.41 2.10
N LEU A 460 -22.50 26.64 1.72
CA LEU A 460 -21.23 27.26 2.05
C LEU A 460 -21.54 28.40 3.00
N TRP A 461 -21.02 28.36 4.20
CA TRP A 461 -21.22 29.33 5.24
C TRP A 461 -19.90 29.80 5.83
N LEU A 462 -19.72 31.12 5.92
CA LEU A 462 -18.60 31.73 6.62
C LEU A 462 -19.14 32.85 7.50
N ASP A 463 -18.74 32.88 8.76
CA ASP A 463 -19.04 33.91 9.71
C ASP A 463 -17.78 34.39 10.42
N ASN A 464 -17.60 35.69 10.49
CA ASN A 464 -16.58 36.34 11.29
C ASN A 464 -17.10 37.66 11.87
N ASN A 465 -16.24 38.46 12.50
CA ASN A 465 -16.66 39.72 13.10
C ASN A 465 -16.97 40.83 12.05
N GLU A 466 -16.58 40.64 10.81
CA GLU A 466 -16.67 41.60 9.72
C GLU A 466 -17.79 41.26 8.74
N VAL A 467 -17.98 39.97 8.44
CA VAL A 467 -18.94 39.52 7.42
C VAL A 467 -19.58 38.20 7.80
N THR A 468 -20.86 38.06 7.48
CA THR A 468 -21.55 36.79 7.39
C THR A 468 -21.85 36.50 5.93
N LEU A 469 -21.42 35.36 5.42
CA LEU A 469 -21.56 34.97 4.01
C LEU A 469 -22.20 33.61 3.90
N SER A 470 -23.18 33.48 3.03
CA SER A 470 -23.74 32.20 2.59
C SER A 470 -23.63 32.07 1.07
N ALA A 471 -23.33 30.89 0.57
CA ALA A 471 -23.23 30.68 -0.87
C ALA A 471 -23.69 29.28 -1.30
N GLN A 472 -24.09 29.22 -2.57
CA GLN A 472 -24.36 28.00 -3.30
C GLN A 472 -23.55 28.04 -4.59
N MET A 473 -22.97 26.89 -4.98
CA MET A 473 -22.17 26.86 -6.19
C MET A 473 -22.25 25.52 -6.92
N GLN A 474 -21.97 25.57 -8.21
CA GLN A 474 -21.69 24.42 -9.04
C GLN A 474 -20.48 24.73 -9.94
N LEU A 475 -19.42 23.95 -9.80
CA LEU A 475 -18.20 24.04 -10.60
C LEU A 475 -18.07 22.77 -11.46
N SER A 476 -17.97 22.93 -12.77
CA SER A 476 -17.61 21.84 -13.69
C SER A 476 -16.14 21.91 -14.06
N LEU A 477 -15.44 20.77 -13.93
CA LEU A 477 -14.01 20.65 -14.22
C LEU A 477 -13.83 19.81 -15.51
N GLY A 478 -14.13 20.44 -16.67
CA GLY A 478 -13.88 19.88 -17.99
C GLY A 478 -12.84 20.69 -18.75
N ASP A 479 -12.79 20.52 -20.07
CA ASP A 479 -11.87 21.27 -20.94
C ASP A 479 -12.04 22.79 -20.81
N THR A 480 -13.27 23.25 -20.52
CA THR A 480 -13.60 24.64 -20.23
C THR A 480 -14.30 24.71 -18.89
N PRO A 481 -13.57 24.94 -17.79
CA PRO A 481 -14.15 25.02 -16.45
C PRO A 481 -15.20 26.12 -16.35
N ARG A 482 -16.39 25.77 -15.81
CA ARG A 482 -17.51 26.69 -15.65
C ARG A 482 -17.95 26.75 -14.19
N LEU A 483 -18.16 27.97 -13.68
CA LEU A 483 -18.69 28.22 -12.34
C LEU A 483 -20.07 28.84 -12.45
N ASP A 484 -21.03 28.29 -11.71
CA ASP A 484 -22.29 28.92 -11.38
C ASP A 484 -22.29 29.12 -9.85
N LEU A 485 -22.30 30.38 -9.40
CA LEU A 485 -22.20 30.77 -7.99
C LEU A 485 -23.29 31.80 -7.69
N TYR A 486 -24.01 31.57 -6.61
CA TYR A 486 -24.83 32.59 -5.96
C TYR A 486 -24.38 32.75 -4.51
N ALA A 487 -24.19 34.00 -4.08
CA ALA A 487 -23.79 34.27 -2.69
C ALA A 487 -24.57 35.48 -2.14
N GLU A 488 -24.80 35.44 -0.83
CA GLU A 488 -25.33 36.55 -0.05
C GLU A 488 -24.34 36.88 1.07
N ALA A 489 -24.14 38.20 1.28
CA ALA A 489 -23.26 38.68 2.32
C ALA A 489 -23.90 39.86 3.08
N PHE A 490 -23.61 39.91 4.37
CA PHE A 490 -23.96 40.99 5.29
C PHE A 490 -22.68 41.44 6.01
N ALA A 491 -22.51 42.76 6.16
CA ALA A 491 -21.38 43.35 6.91
C ALA A 491 -21.84 44.58 7.70
N PRO A 492 -21.57 44.62 9.01
CA PRO A 492 -21.99 45.78 9.85
C PRO A 492 -21.21 47.07 9.53
N ASP A 493 -20.10 46.98 8.83
CA ASP A 493 -19.27 48.12 8.43
C ASP A 493 -18.82 47.98 6.96
N ALA A 494 -19.36 48.87 6.09
CA ALA A 494 -19.02 48.87 4.68
C ALA A 494 -17.57 49.30 4.40
N SER A 495 -16.90 49.99 5.31
CA SER A 495 -15.51 50.47 5.09
C SER A 495 -14.50 49.38 4.95
N ILE A 496 -14.85 48.15 5.42
CA ILE A 496 -13.98 46.97 5.34
C ILE A 496 -14.12 46.20 4.02
N ALA A 497 -15.01 46.61 3.12
CA ALA A 497 -15.30 45.90 1.87
C ALA A 497 -14.04 45.58 1.05
N GLY A 498 -13.02 46.45 1.14
CA GLY A 498 -11.74 46.24 0.48
C GLY A 498 -10.96 44.97 0.90
N HIS A 499 -11.28 44.40 2.07
CA HIS A 499 -10.66 43.12 2.51
C HIS A 499 -11.13 41.94 1.65
N TYR A 500 -12.35 42.06 1.07
CA TYR A 500 -13.05 41.01 0.33
C TYR A 500 -13.09 41.23 -1.19
N PHE A 501 -12.36 42.24 -1.70
CA PHE A 501 -12.27 42.46 -3.15
C PHE A 501 -11.39 41.41 -3.79
N PRO A 502 -11.87 40.71 -4.86
CA PRO A 502 -11.10 39.73 -5.60
C PRO A 502 -10.05 40.42 -6.50
N LEU A 503 -8.87 40.69 -5.96
CA LEU A 503 -7.80 41.47 -6.61
C LEU A 503 -7.35 40.92 -7.97
N THR A 504 -7.54 39.64 -8.21
CA THR A 504 -7.23 38.99 -9.49
C THR A 504 -8.27 39.27 -10.59
N LEU A 505 -9.45 39.73 -10.22
CA LEU A 505 -10.58 40.03 -11.12
C LEU A 505 -10.85 41.55 -11.26
N MET A 506 -10.20 42.40 -10.46
CA MET A 506 -10.42 43.84 -10.43
C MET A 506 -9.16 44.60 -10.84
N SER A 507 -9.35 45.72 -11.57
CA SER A 507 -8.20 46.58 -11.87
C SER A 507 -7.70 47.28 -10.59
N PRO A 508 -6.38 47.54 -10.46
CA PRO A 508 -5.83 48.25 -9.33
C PRO A 508 -6.45 49.62 -9.09
N ASP A 509 -6.84 50.31 -10.18
CA ASP A 509 -7.47 51.63 -10.12
C ASP A 509 -8.90 51.56 -9.53
N LEU A 510 -9.67 50.53 -9.91
CA LEU A 510 -11.00 50.28 -9.35
C LEU A 510 -10.90 49.93 -7.85
N VAL A 511 -9.98 49.07 -7.47
CA VAL A 511 -9.73 48.72 -6.06
C VAL A 511 -9.36 49.96 -5.26
N SER A 512 -8.43 50.77 -5.77
CA SER A 512 -8.01 52.02 -5.13
C SER A 512 -9.18 53.01 -4.99
N TYR A 513 -10.00 53.16 -6.04
CA TYR A 513 -11.18 54.02 -6.04
C TYR A 513 -12.20 53.58 -4.99
N LEU A 514 -12.62 52.32 -4.99
CA LEU A 514 -13.62 51.83 -4.05
C LEU A 514 -13.15 51.89 -2.58
N ASN A 515 -11.90 51.57 -2.31
CA ASN A 515 -11.28 51.74 -0.97
C ASN A 515 -11.27 53.21 -0.53
N GLY A 516 -11.04 54.10 -1.47
CA GLY A 516 -11.08 55.55 -1.23
C GLY A 516 -12.50 56.09 -1.05
N ALA A 517 -13.46 55.53 -1.76
CA ALA A 517 -14.84 56.03 -1.84
C ALA A 517 -15.74 55.58 -0.68
N ILE A 518 -15.67 54.33 -0.26
CA ILE A 518 -16.51 53.76 0.80
C ILE A 518 -15.87 54.05 2.17
N LYS A 519 -16.45 54.97 2.93
CA LYS A 519 -15.89 55.42 4.21
C LYS A 519 -16.62 54.86 5.44
N ALA A 520 -17.93 54.64 5.34
CA ALA A 520 -18.76 54.06 6.39
C ALA A 520 -20.10 53.62 5.83
N GLY A 521 -20.84 52.85 6.59
CA GLY A 521 -22.20 52.37 6.28
C GLY A 521 -22.35 50.93 6.74
N GLU A 522 -23.58 50.43 6.68
CA GLU A 522 -23.93 49.06 6.96
C GLU A 522 -24.31 48.37 5.65
N VAL A 523 -23.64 47.28 5.30
CA VAL A 523 -24.01 46.44 4.16
C VAL A 523 -25.15 45.54 4.60
N SER A 524 -26.37 45.93 4.35
CA SER A 524 -27.56 45.21 4.80
C SER A 524 -27.90 44.01 3.92
N ASN A 525 -27.49 44.03 2.66
CA ASN A 525 -27.64 42.92 1.73
C ASN A 525 -26.69 43.09 0.55
N THR A 526 -25.88 42.06 0.30
CA THR A 526 -25.09 41.92 -0.93
C THR A 526 -25.48 40.61 -1.59
N GLN A 527 -25.82 40.64 -2.87
CA GLN A 527 -26.08 39.45 -3.69
C GLN A 527 -25.03 39.38 -4.79
N VAL A 528 -24.41 38.25 -4.95
CA VAL A 528 -23.40 37.97 -5.98
C VAL A 528 -23.88 36.83 -6.84
N LEU A 529 -23.95 37.03 -8.15
CA LEU A 529 -24.17 36.00 -9.14
C LEU A 529 -22.97 35.94 -10.08
N PHE A 530 -22.41 34.76 -10.24
CA PHE A 530 -21.43 34.45 -11.29
C PHE A 530 -21.90 33.21 -12.02
N SER A 531 -22.07 33.27 -13.34
CA SER A 531 -22.55 32.15 -14.13
C SER A 531 -21.87 32.17 -15.49
N GLY A 532 -20.81 31.33 -15.67
CA GLY A 532 -20.11 31.31 -16.94
C GLY A 532 -18.78 30.53 -16.90
N PRO A 533 -18.14 30.40 -18.05
CA PRO A 533 -16.78 29.83 -18.11
C PRO A 533 -15.79 30.74 -17.36
N LEU A 534 -14.92 30.16 -16.55
CA LEU A 534 -13.95 30.92 -15.74
C LEU A 534 -13.04 31.80 -16.61
N SER A 535 -12.72 31.33 -17.81
CA SER A 535 -11.88 32.06 -18.78
C SER A 535 -12.64 33.17 -19.55
N GLY A 536 -13.97 33.24 -19.40
CA GLY A 536 -14.82 34.17 -20.14
C GLY A 536 -15.07 35.50 -19.43
N PHE A 537 -14.70 35.62 -18.14
CA PHE A 537 -14.86 36.86 -17.40
C PHE A 537 -14.08 38.02 -18.06
N PRO A 538 -14.68 39.22 -18.22
CA PRO A 538 -15.94 39.74 -17.67
C PRO A 538 -17.22 39.47 -18.51
N PHE A 539 -17.19 38.56 -19.49
CA PHE A 539 -18.36 38.14 -20.30
C PHE A 539 -18.84 39.18 -21.31
N ASP A 540 -17.98 40.00 -21.84
CA ASP A 540 -18.24 40.98 -22.90
C ASP A 540 -18.76 40.33 -24.21
N ASP A 541 -18.44 39.04 -24.41
CA ASP A 541 -18.93 38.22 -25.51
C ASP A 541 -20.29 37.57 -25.28
N GLY A 542 -20.91 37.79 -24.09
CA GLY A 542 -22.17 37.19 -23.71
C GLY A 542 -22.12 35.71 -23.32
N SER A 543 -20.91 35.17 -23.08
CA SER A 543 -20.69 33.76 -22.70
C SER A 543 -21.13 33.45 -21.26
N GLY A 544 -21.36 34.47 -20.44
CA GLY A 544 -21.74 34.36 -19.05
C GLY A 544 -22.39 35.60 -18.49
N GLN A 545 -22.62 35.60 -17.18
CA GLN A 545 -23.21 36.69 -16.42
C GLN A 545 -22.48 36.85 -15.09
N PHE A 546 -22.13 38.07 -14.76
CA PHE A 546 -21.64 38.50 -13.46
C PHE A 546 -22.45 39.66 -12.97
N ASP A 547 -23.13 39.49 -11.83
CA ASP A 547 -23.92 40.54 -11.18
C ASP A 547 -23.56 40.63 -9.70
N VAL A 548 -23.32 41.84 -9.21
CA VAL A 548 -23.20 42.12 -7.77
C VAL A 548 -24.15 43.28 -7.45
N ILE A 549 -25.04 43.02 -6.52
CA ILE A 549 -25.95 44.06 -5.99
C ILE A 549 -25.63 44.21 -4.50
N ALA A 550 -25.18 45.37 -4.08
CA ALA A 550 -24.95 45.68 -2.68
C ALA A 550 -25.80 46.88 -2.23
N GLN A 551 -26.51 46.67 -1.12
CA GLN A 551 -27.25 47.73 -0.44
C GLN A 551 -26.46 48.20 0.78
N ILE A 552 -26.13 49.51 0.81
CA ILE A 552 -25.41 50.11 1.91
C ILE A 552 -26.29 51.16 2.54
N ASP A 553 -26.65 50.97 3.79
CA ASP A 553 -27.48 51.88 4.57
C ASP A 553 -26.58 52.81 5.41
N ASN A 554 -27.04 54.06 5.59
CA ASN A 554 -26.29 55.11 6.30
C ASN A 554 -24.87 55.32 5.75
N ALA A 555 -24.69 55.14 4.45
CA ALA A 555 -23.39 55.21 3.80
C ALA A 555 -22.75 56.60 3.90
N THR A 556 -21.43 56.62 4.09
CA THR A 556 -20.58 57.77 3.81
C THR A 556 -19.73 57.41 2.59
N TYR A 557 -19.97 58.09 1.51
CA TYR A 557 -19.34 57.81 0.21
C TYR A 557 -18.70 59.08 -0.36
N GLN A 558 -17.42 58.98 -0.75
CA GLN A 558 -16.63 60.08 -1.30
C GLN A 558 -16.30 59.79 -2.77
N PHE A 559 -16.97 60.43 -3.70
CA PHE A 559 -16.78 60.19 -5.15
C PHE A 559 -15.39 60.60 -5.65
N ASP A 560 -14.83 61.66 -5.09
CA ASP A 560 -13.53 62.20 -5.45
C ASP A 560 -12.84 62.73 -4.20
N PRO A 561 -11.51 62.55 -4.00
CA PRO A 561 -10.80 63.04 -2.83
C PRO A 561 -10.91 64.54 -2.59
N ASP A 562 -11.09 65.34 -3.63
CA ASP A 562 -11.20 66.79 -3.55
C ASP A 562 -12.63 67.26 -3.27
N TRP A 563 -13.62 66.34 -3.27
CA TRP A 563 -15.02 66.65 -3.01
C TRP A 563 -15.41 66.26 -1.57
N PRO A 564 -16.32 66.97 -0.95
CA PRO A 564 -16.88 66.55 0.31
C PRO A 564 -17.61 65.21 0.18
N ALA A 565 -17.54 64.37 1.19
CA ALA A 565 -18.25 63.10 1.22
C ALA A 565 -19.78 63.33 1.33
N VAL A 566 -20.54 62.49 0.65
CA VAL A 566 -21.98 62.32 0.88
C VAL A 566 -22.16 61.46 2.12
N THR A 567 -22.96 61.92 3.07
CA THR A 567 -23.25 61.22 4.34
C THR A 567 -24.71 60.84 4.44
N ASN A 568 -25.04 59.93 5.35
CA ASN A 568 -26.42 59.45 5.57
C ASN A 568 -27.11 58.96 4.27
N ALA A 569 -26.33 58.40 3.34
CA ALA A 569 -26.85 57.95 2.06
C ALA A 569 -27.34 56.51 2.14
N ASN A 570 -28.43 56.20 1.46
CA ASN A 570 -28.84 54.83 1.16
C ASN A 570 -28.42 54.53 -0.28
N VAL A 571 -27.38 53.73 -0.42
CA VAL A 571 -26.69 53.49 -1.68
C VAL A 571 -26.94 52.05 -2.15
N LYS A 572 -27.37 51.91 -3.41
CA LYS A 572 -27.39 50.64 -4.10
C LYS A 572 -26.26 50.62 -5.12
N LEU A 573 -25.29 49.75 -4.93
CA LEU A 573 -24.26 49.45 -5.92
C LEU A 573 -24.73 48.28 -6.77
N HIS A 574 -24.57 48.39 -8.09
CA HIS A 574 -24.86 47.32 -9.02
C HIS A 574 -23.71 47.19 -10.02
N PHE A 575 -23.05 46.07 -9.98
CA PHE A 575 -22.05 45.66 -10.98
C PHE A 575 -22.72 44.66 -11.92
N ALA A 576 -22.64 44.87 -13.21
CA ALA A 576 -23.20 44.00 -14.24
C ALA A 576 -22.12 43.78 -15.33
N ASN A 577 -21.47 42.63 -15.32
CA ASN A 577 -20.28 42.33 -16.14
C ASN A 577 -19.22 43.42 -15.95
N GLU A 578 -18.95 44.25 -16.96
CA GLU A 578 -17.96 45.34 -16.94
C GLU A 578 -18.55 46.68 -16.51
N ARG A 579 -19.86 46.77 -16.31
CA ARG A 579 -20.56 48.01 -15.96
C ARG A 579 -20.78 48.12 -14.46
N MET A 580 -20.67 49.36 -13.91
CA MET A 580 -21.06 49.70 -12.55
C MET A 580 -22.08 50.84 -12.55
N ASP A 581 -23.16 50.67 -11.78
CA ASP A 581 -24.15 51.69 -11.49
C ASP A 581 -24.25 51.91 -9.98
N ILE A 582 -24.32 53.16 -9.55
CA ILE A 582 -24.54 53.59 -8.17
C ILE A 582 -25.82 54.40 -8.11
N TYR A 583 -26.75 53.94 -7.31
CA TYR A 583 -28.01 54.65 -7.07
C TYR A 583 -28.07 55.11 -5.62
N SER A 584 -28.48 56.38 -5.39
CA SER A 584 -28.78 56.89 -4.07
C SER A 584 -30.12 57.58 -4.06
N GLN A 585 -30.94 57.28 -3.07
CA GLN A 585 -32.28 57.88 -2.91
C GLN A 585 -32.32 58.98 -1.87
N GLN A 586 -31.32 59.02 -0.98
CA GLN A 586 -31.18 60.07 0.05
C GLN A 586 -29.70 60.26 0.39
N GLY A 587 -29.37 61.40 0.91
CA GLY A 587 -28.03 61.71 1.36
C GLY A 587 -27.90 63.19 1.73
N GLN A 588 -26.76 63.53 2.35
CA GLN A 588 -26.44 64.91 2.70
C GLN A 588 -25.05 65.27 2.17
N LEU A 589 -24.94 66.34 1.45
CA LEU A 589 -23.67 66.92 1.03
C LEU A 589 -23.48 68.25 1.76
N VAL A 590 -22.49 68.31 2.71
CA VAL A 590 -22.18 69.49 3.52
C VAL A 590 -23.45 70.08 4.16
N ASN A 591 -24.31 69.29 4.79
CA ASN A 591 -25.61 69.67 5.44
C ASN A 591 -26.75 70.08 4.48
N LEU A 592 -26.63 69.84 3.17
CA LEU A 592 -27.68 69.98 2.22
C LEU A 592 -28.25 68.61 1.86
N ASP A 593 -29.55 68.44 1.96
CA ASP A 593 -30.22 67.23 1.51
C ASP A 593 -30.05 67.07 0.01
N ILE A 594 -29.46 65.93 -0.40
CA ILE A 594 -29.42 65.58 -1.82
C ILE A 594 -30.79 65.04 -2.20
N GLY A 595 -31.40 65.67 -3.21
CA GLY A 595 -32.76 65.30 -3.66
C GLY A 595 -32.90 63.82 -4.03
N SER A 596 -34.05 63.46 -4.49
CA SER A 596 -34.62 62.12 -4.49
C SER A 596 -33.98 61.06 -5.42
N SER A 597 -32.98 61.36 -6.22
CA SER A 597 -32.22 60.31 -6.98
C SER A 597 -30.93 60.86 -7.56
N VAL A 598 -29.80 60.26 -7.12
CA VAL A 598 -28.50 60.38 -7.78
C VAL A 598 -28.22 59.05 -8.45
N HIS A 599 -27.82 59.09 -9.72
CA HIS A 599 -27.34 57.93 -10.47
C HIS A 599 -25.96 58.23 -11.01
N VAL A 600 -25.04 57.35 -10.70
CA VAL A 600 -23.66 57.40 -11.20
C VAL A 600 -23.37 56.11 -11.95
N SER A 601 -22.73 56.19 -13.09
CA SER A 601 -22.39 55.02 -13.89
C SER A 601 -20.96 55.06 -14.43
N ILE A 602 -20.36 53.87 -14.56
CA ILE A 602 -19.18 53.62 -15.34
C ILE A 602 -19.51 52.45 -16.28
N ASP A 603 -19.45 52.70 -17.59
CA ASP A 603 -19.88 51.70 -18.58
C ASP A 603 -18.86 50.58 -18.81
N ASP A 604 -17.59 50.82 -18.54
CA ASP A 604 -16.50 49.84 -18.70
C ASP A 604 -15.49 50.02 -17.56
N LEU A 605 -15.56 49.11 -16.57
CA LEU A 605 -14.69 49.08 -15.40
C LEU A 605 -13.28 48.55 -15.71
N MET A 606 -13.10 47.87 -16.85
CA MET A 606 -11.84 47.30 -17.29
C MET A 606 -11.08 48.22 -18.25
N GLY A 607 -11.75 49.25 -18.77
CA GLY A 607 -11.18 50.21 -19.71
C GLY A 607 -11.11 51.63 -19.13
N ASP A 608 -11.03 52.63 -20.02
CA ASP A 608 -10.90 54.05 -19.66
C ASP A 608 -12.27 54.80 -19.70
N ALA A 609 -13.37 54.10 -19.42
CA ALA A 609 -14.69 54.73 -19.45
C ALA A 609 -14.82 55.79 -18.34
N PRO A 610 -15.36 57.01 -18.67
CA PRO A 610 -15.53 58.05 -17.66
C PRO A 610 -16.63 57.73 -16.69
N LEU A 611 -16.49 58.20 -15.46
CA LEU A 611 -17.59 58.24 -14.48
C LEU A 611 -18.59 59.31 -14.93
N VAL A 612 -19.87 58.92 -15.04
CA VAL A 612 -21.00 59.81 -15.43
C VAL A 612 -21.94 59.93 -14.24
N VAL A 613 -22.35 61.18 -13.92
CA VAL A 613 -23.25 61.48 -12.82
C VAL A 613 -24.54 62.08 -13.38
#